data_8caf38b6c4753b852220322da8df1003
#
_entry.id   8caf38b6c4753b852220322da8df1003
#
_cell.length_a   1.000
_cell.length_b   1.000
_cell.length_c   1.000
_cell.angle_alpha   90.00
_cell.angle_beta   90.00
_cell.angle_gamma   90.00
#
_symmetry.space_group_name_H-M   'P 1'
#
loop_
_entity.id
_entity.type
_entity.pdbx_description
1 polymer ?
#
loop_
_entity_poly.entity_id
_entity_poly.type
_entity_poly.pdbx_seq_one_letter_code
_entity_poly.pdbx_strand_id
1 'polypeptide(L)'
;MNIFDIYLNKIIKIITNESKSGSIKLPDKLSSINVDIPPKQFDCDISSNVSMVLAKINNKEPVELAEKISKLIKKDDPNIDLVEVVKPGFINIKFKKNFWNKFLEDVLASNNLYGARKNLKKNKYLVEFVSANPTGPLHVGHCRGAILGDVISNILKFNNHEVIKEYYVNDYGNQIINFTKSVYFRIREILYKEKFPEKESDLYPGEYIVDIANNIINENKELDFSKFDKLSDKLMKLSVEQSLKLIKFNLKNLGINHNNFVSETQIIMNREIEKVVDELKKK
;
A
#
# COMPACT_ATOMS: atom_id res chain seq x y z
N MET A 1 -0.09 0.42 -19.93
CA MET A 1 1.01 0.40 -20.92
C MET A 1 2.01 1.45 -20.48
N ASN A 2 3.30 1.12 -20.36
CA ASN A 2 4.36 2.07 -20.00
C ASN A 2 5.29 2.24 -21.21
N ILE A 3 5.40 3.45 -21.76
CA ILE A 3 6.22 3.72 -22.94
C ILE A 3 7.70 3.39 -22.71
N PHE A 4 8.22 3.65 -21.51
CA PHE A 4 9.60 3.35 -21.16
C PHE A 4 9.87 1.85 -21.18
N ASP A 5 9.00 1.03 -20.58
CA ASP A 5 9.10 -0.43 -20.59
C ASP A 5 8.99 -1.00 -22.02
N ILE A 6 8.12 -0.42 -22.86
CA ILE A 6 7.97 -0.83 -24.26
C ILE A 6 9.28 -0.63 -25.00
N TYR A 7 9.87 0.56 -24.90
CA TYR A 7 11.10 0.88 -25.61
C TYR A 7 12.33 0.23 -25.00
N LEU A 8 12.37 0.04 -23.68
CA LEU A 8 13.39 -0.78 -23.04
C LEU A 8 13.40 -2.21 -23.62
N ASN A 9 12.23 -2.85 -23.71
CA ASN A 9 12.12 -4.20 -24.27
C ASN A 9 12.47 -4.25 -25.77
N LYS A 10 12.10 -3.24 -26.56
CA LYS A 10 12.50 -3.13 -27.98
C LYS A 10 14.02 -3.02 -28.11
N ILE A 11 14.65 -2.13 -27.33
CA ILE A 11 16.10 -1.95 -27.33
C ILE A 11 16.81 -3.24 -26.92
N ILE A 12 16.35 -3.90 -25.85
CA ILE A 12 16.89 -5.19 -25.41
C ILE A 12 16.78 -6.24 -26.52
N LYS A 13 15.66 -6.31 -27.22
CA LYS A 13 15.45 -7.23 -28.35
C LYS A 13 16.44 -6.94 -29.50
N ILE A 14 16.62 -5.68 -29.85
CA ILE A 14 17.56 -5.26 -30.91
C ILE A 14 19.00 -5.68 -30.56
N ILE A 15 19.49 -5.33 -29.36
CA ILE A 15 20.86 -5.67 -28.94
C ILE A 15 21.06 -7.17 -28.77
N THR A 16 20.02 -7.91 -28.35
CA THR A 16 20.07 -9.38 -28.25
C THR A 16 20.21 -10.03 -29.63
N ASN A 17 19.49 -9.51 -30.65
CA ASN A 17 19.63 -10.00 -32.00
C ASN A 17 21.03 -9.68 -32.58
N GLU A 18 21.56 -8.50 -32.34
CA GLU A 18 22.93 -8.13 -32.71
C GLU A 18 23.99 -8.97 -31.98
N SER A 19 23.71 -9.41 -30.77
CA SER A 19 24.61 -10.31 -30.03
C SER A 19 24.63 -11.71 -30.64
N LYS A 20 23.49 -12.22 -31.07
CA LYS A 20 23.42 -13.53 -31.79
C LYS A 20 24.18 -13.55 -33.08
N SER A 21 24.27 -12.41 -33.78
CA SER A 21 25.09 -12.26 -35.00
C SER A 21 26.57 -12.00 -34.71
N GLY A 22 26.99 -11.96 -33.44
CA GLY A 22 28.37 -11.64 -33.05
C GLY A 22 28.75 -10.17 -33.14
N SER A 23 27.80 -9.30 -33.43
CA SER A 23 28.02 -7.89 -33.75
C SER A 23 28.14 -6.99 -32.52
N ILE A 24 27.55 -7.42 -31.39
CA ILE A 24 27.61 -6.75 -30.07
C ILE A 24 27.72 -7.84 -28.97
N LYS A 25 28.58 -7.62 -27.99
CA LYS A 25 28.65 -8.47 -26.78
C LYS A 25 27.71 -7.91 -25.72
N LEU A 26 27.02 -8.80 -25.02
CA LEU A 26 26.13 -8.44 -23.91
C LEU A 26 26.76 -8.82 -22.55
N PRO A 27 26.51 -8.03 -21.51
CA PRO A 27 26.82 -8.41 -20.13
C PRO A 27 25.84 -9.47 -19.61
N ASP A 28 26.22 -10.18 -18.55
CA ASP A 28 25.37 -11.20 -17.92
C ASP A 28 24.04 -10.63 -17.41
N LYS A 29 24.02 -9.36 -17.02
CA LYS A 29 22.82 -8.66 -16.53
C LYS A 29 22.54 -7.40 -17.34
N LEU A 30 21.34 -7.30 -17.89
CA LEU A 30 20.87 -6.15 -18.65
C LEU A 30 20.09 -5.14 -17.78
N SER A 31 19.99 -5.37 -16.49
CA SER A 31 19.19 -4.53 -15.56
C SER A 31 19.69 -3.09 -15.38
N SER A 32 20.93 -2.80 -15.84
CA SER A 32 21.49 -1.46 -15.82
C SER A 32 21.09 -0.60 -17.04
N ILE A 33 20.45 -1.22 -18.03
CA ILE A 33 19.92 -0.49 -19.19
C ILE A 33 18.59 0.14 -18.82
N ASN A 34 18.48 1.45 -19.00
CA ASN A 34 17.30 2.22 -18.69
C ASN A 34 16.80 2.99 -19.93
N VAL A 35 15.51 3.30 -19.89
CA VAL A 35 14.84 4.26 -20.77
C VAL A 35 14.09 5.24 -19.89
N ASP A 36 14.42 6.52 -19.98
CA ASP A 36 13.93 7.58 -19.12
C ASP A 36 13.54 8.83 -19.94
N ILE A 37 12.99 9.84 -19.28
CA ILE A 37 12.73 11.16 -19.87
C ILE A 37 14.08 11.88 -20.05
N PRO A 38 14.43 12.40 -21.25
CA PRO A 38 15.63 13.19 -21.43
C PRO A 38 15.55 14.53 -20.68
N PRO A 39 16.70 15.18 -20.38
CA PRO A 39 16.71 16.54 -19.85
C PRO A 39 15.95 17.50 -20.77
N LYS A 40 15.29 18.51 -20.19
CA LYS A 40 14.39 19.46 -20.89
C LYS A 40 15.03 20.24 -22.05
N GLN A 41 16.36 20.32 -22.09
CA GLN A 41 17.10 20.98 -23.16
C GLN A 41 17.07 20.22 -24.50
N PHE A 42 16.69 18.94 -24.49
CA PHE A 42 16.57 18.10 -25.68
C PHE A 42 15.09 17.98 -26.08
N ASP A 43 14.79 18.30 -27.35
CA ASP A 43 13.46 18.14 -27.92
C ASP A 43 13.22 16.67 -28.32
N CYS A 44 13.28 15.76 -27.32
CA CYS A 44 13.10 14.33 -27.50
C CYS A 44 12.18 13.78 -26.41
N ASP A 45 11.53 12.65 -26.68
CA ASP A 45 10.50 12.09 -25.83
C ASP A 45 11.05 11.08 -24.82
N ILE A 46 12.04 10.26 -25.22
CA ILE A 46 12.71 9.28 -24.38
C ILE A 46 14.21 9.25 -24.63
N SER A 47 14.97 8.76 -23.66
CA SER A 47 16.42 8.61 -23.71
C SER A 47 16.85 7.27 -23.15
N SER A 48 17.85 6.61 -23.77
CA SER A 48 18.43 5.36 -23.27
C SER A 48 19.94 5.46 -23.06
N ASN A 49 20.42 4.80 -22.00
CA ASN A 49 21.84 4.68 -21.67
C ASN A 49 22.50 3.39 -22.22
N VAL A 50 21.82 2.67 -23.10
CA VAL A 50 22.22 1.33 -23.57
C VAL A 50 23.67 1.28 -24.08
N SER A 51 24.11 2.25 -24.86
CA SER A 51 25.47 2.29 -25.41
C SER A 51 26.54 2.41 -24.33
N MET A 52 26.31 3.22 -23.30
CA MET A 52 27.23 3.37 -22.18
C MET A 52 27.37 2.07 -21.37
N VAL A 53 26.28 1.36 -21.15
CA VAL A 53 26.29 0.05 -20.47
C VAL A 53 27.08 -0.99 -21.27
N LEU A 54 26.99 -0.95 -22.60
CA LEU A 54 27.63 -1.92 -23.49
C LEU A 54 29.07 -1.55 -23.87
N ALA A 55 29.51 -0.32 -23.68
CA ALA A 55 30.79 0.21 -24.14
C ALA A 55 31.97 -0.61 -23.63
N LYS A 56 32.06 -0.82 -22.34
CA LYS A 56 33.19 -1.53 -21.71
C LYS A 56 33.36 -2.96 -22.21
N ILE A 57 32.27 -3.73 -22.31
CA ILE A 57 32.35 -5.15 -22.75
C ILE A 57 32.66 -5.29 -24.23
N ASN A 58 32.37 -4.26 -25.01
CA ASN A 58 32.63 -4.22 -26.46
C ASN A 58 33.98 -3.57 -26.82
N ASN A 59 34.73 -3.04 -25.85
CA ASN A 59 35.94 -2.26 -26.04
C ASN A 59 35.74 -1.14 -27.10
N LYS A 60 34.64 -0.39 -26.99
CA LYS A 60 34.25 0.67 -27.91
C LYS A 60 33.87 1.93 -27.17
N GLU A 61 34.07 3.07 -27.83
CA GLU A 61 33.55 4.32 -27.29
C GLU A 61 32.02 4.31 -27.23
N PRO A 62 31.41 4.82 -26.15
CA PRO A 62 29.95 4.82 -26.00
C PRO A 62 29.23 5.51 -27.17
N VAL A 63 29.80 6.59 -27.71
CA VAL A 63 29.23 7.34 -28.86
C VAL A 63 29.22 6.47 -30.12
N GLU A 64 30.27 5.73 -30.40
CA GLU A 64 30.33 4.83 -31.55
C GLU A 64 29.25 3.75 -31.50
N LEU A 65 29.08 3.15 -30.33
CA LEU A 65 28.00 2.18 -30.12
C LEU A 65 26.63 2.82 -30.22
N ALA A 66 26.47 4.04 -29.69
CA ALA A 66 25.20 4.78 -29.77
C ALA A 66 24.80 5.05 -31.22
N GLU A 67 25.76 5.44 -32.09
CA GLU A 67 25.51 5.64 -33.52
C GLU A 67 25.08 4.35 -34.23
N LYS A 68 25.70 3.22 -33.87
CA LYS A 68 25.31 1.92 -34.42
C LYS A 68 23.91 1.53 -33.98
N ILE A 69 23.64 1.59 -32.67
CA ILE A 69 22.38 1.16 -32.11
C ILE A 69 21.24 2.11 -32.53
N SER A 70 21.49 3.41 -32.63
CA SER A 70 20.52 4.39 -33.11
C SER A 70 20.00 4.11 -34.53
N LYS A 71 20.90 3.69 -35.45
CA LYS A 71 20.51 3.28 -36.81
C LYS A 71 19.60 2.05 -36.77
N LEU A 72 19.89 1.08 -35.90
CA LEU A 72 19.06 -0.12 -35.74
C LEU A 72 17.69 0.21 -35.19
N ILE A 73 17.63 1.05 -34.16
CA ILE A 73 16.38 1.50 -33.53
C ILE A 73 15.49 2.23 -34.55
N LYS A 74 16.08 3.15 -35.31
CA LYS A 74 15.35 3.92 -36.34
C LYS A 74 14.82 3.02 -37.46
N LYS A 75 15.57 1.98 -37.83
CA LYS A 75 15.16 1.00 -38.83
C LYS A 75 14.03 0.10 -38.39
N ASP A 76 14.03 -0.28 -37.07
CA ASP A 76 13.08 -1.24 -36.49
C ASP A 76 11.70 -0.61 -36.23
N ASP A 77 11.63 0.71 -35.99
CA ASP A 77 10.38 1.37 -35.62
C ASP A 77 10.01 2.55 -36.53
N PRO A 78 8.97 2.39 -37.38
CA PRO A 78 8.50 3.44 -38.28
C PRO A 78 7.85 4.64 -37.57
N ASN A 79 7.53 4.51 -36.26
CA ASN A 79 6.95 5.60 -35.47
C ASN A 79 7.99 6.63 -34.99
N ILE A 80 9.27 6.32 -35.15
CA ILE A 80 10.37 7.22 -34.78
C ILE A 80 10.56 8.29 -35.83
N ASP A 81 10.54 9.54 -35.42
CA ASP A 81 10.84 10.70 -36.24
C ASP A 81 12.36 10.97 -36.27
N LEU A 82 12.94 11.17 -35.08
CA LEU A 82 14.36 11.48 -34.92
C LEU A 82 14.99 10.56 -33.87
N VAL A 83 16.26 10.19 -34.13
CA VAL A 83 17.15 9.60 -33.14
C VAL A 83 18.41 10.44 -33.10
N GLU A 84 18.75 10.96 -31.94
CA GLU A 84 19.90 11.79 -31.66
C GLU A 84 20.86 11.13 -30.68
N VAL A 85 22.15 11.13 -31.00
CA VAL A 85 23.21 10.65 -30.12
C VAL A 85 23.79 11.82 -29.34
N VAL A 86 23.71 11.76 -28.01
CA VAL A 86 24.18 12.81 -27.12
C VAL A 86 25.31 12.27 -26.22
N LYS A 87 26.41 13.07 -26.12
CA LYS A 87 27.55 12.71 -25.25
C LYS A 87 27.10 12.53 -23.79
N PRO A 88 27.65 11.53 -23.07
CA PRO A 88 28.74 10.62 -23.46
C PRO A 88 28.31 9.38 -24.26
N GLY A 89 27.05 9.21 -24.63
CA GLY A 89 26.55 8.07 -25.40
C GLY A 89 25.07 7.80 -25.16
N PHE A 90 24.30 8.79 -24.74
CA PHE A 90 22.85 8.66 -24.69
C PHE A 90 22.22 8.60 -26.07
N ILE A 91 21.17 7.81 -26.20
CA ILE A 91 20.36 7.73 -27.43
C ILE A 91 18.99 8.35 -27.10
N ASN A 92 18.77 9.55 -27.63
CA ASN A 92 17.51 10.26 -27.48
C ASN A 92 16.61 9.98 -28.68
N ILE A 93 15.34 9.76 -28.44
CA ILE A 93 14.35 9.38 -29.46
C ILE A 93 13.18 10.35 -29.39
N LYS A 94 12.78 10.85 -30.58
CA LYS A 94 11.58 11.64 -30.80
C LYS A 94 10.60 10.84 -31.66
N PHE A 95 9.33 10.82 -31.23
CA PHE A 95 8.29 10.11 -31.98
C PHE A 95 7.52 11.02 -32.91
N LYS A 96 6.99 10.42 -33.98
CA LYS A 96 6.07 11.10 -34.88
C LYS A 96 4.77 11.46 -34.17
N LYS A 97 4.12 12.54 -34.58
CA LYS A 97 2.84 12.98 -34.01
C LYS A 97 1.77 11.88 -34.00
N ASN A 98 1.69 11.08 -35.06
CA ASN A 98 0.72 9.98 -35.15
C ASN A 98 0.92 8.88 -34.10
N PHE A 99 2.16 8.68 -33.65
CA PHE A 99 2.44 7.78 -32.52
C PHE A 99 1.71 8.22 -31.25
N TRP A 100 1.78 9.51 -30.94
CA TRP A 100 1.13 10.05 -29.74
C TRP A 100 -0.39 9.99 -29.83
N ASN A 101 -0.97 10.23 -30.99
CA ASN A 101 -2.42 10.08 -31.18
C ASN A 101 -2.86 8.65 -30.86
N LYS A 102 -2.18 7.65 -31.45
CA LYS A 102 -2.48 6.24 -31.20
C LYS A 102 -2.21 5.85 -29.74
N PHE A 103 -1.13 6.34 -29.15
CA PHE A 103 -0.82 6.10 -27.73
C PHE A 103 -1.93 6.63 -26.81
N LEU A 104 -2.45 7.84 -27.10
CA LEU A 104 -3.57 8.41 -26.34
C LEU A 104 -4.86 7.61 -26.52
N GLU A 105 -5.15 7.13 -27.73
CA GLU A 105 -6.29 6.22 -27.95
C GLU A 105 -6.17 4.94 -27.10
N ASP A 106 -4.98 4.33 -27.06
CA ASP A 106 -4.71 3.14 -26.24
C ASP A 106 -4.83 3.45 -24.73
N VAL A 107 -4.40 4.62 -24.28
CA VAL A 107 -4.57 5.10 -22.90
C VAL A 107 -6.05 5.20 -22.55
N LEU A 108 -6.83 5.86 -23.42
CA LEU A 108 -8.28 6.02 -23.22
C LEU A 108 -9.00 4.67 -23.23
N ALA A 109 -8.65 3.76 -24.13
CA ALA A 109 -9.19 2.41 -24.20
C ALA A 109 -8.85 1.58 -22.95
N SER A 110 -7.70 1.86 -22.31
CA SER A 110 -7.30 1.19 -21.06
C SER A 110 -8.10 1.66 -19.86
N ASN A 111 -8.80 2.78 -19.96
CA ASN A 111 -9.61 3.40 -18.90
C ASN A 111 -8.85 3.46 -17.57
N ASN A 112 -9.49 3.08 -16.47
CA ASN A 112 -8.91 3.08 -15.11
C ASN A 112 -7.76 2.07 -14.91
N LEU A 113 -7.43 1.25 -15.91
CA LEU A 113 -6.35 0.27 -15.84
C LEU A 113 -5.06 0.73 -16.54
N TYR A 114 -5.00 1.98 -17.01
CA TYR A 114 -3.77 2.54 -17.57
C TYR A 114 -2.65 2.53 -16.51
N GLY A 115 -1.50 1.97 -16.85
CA GLY A 115 -0.36 1.81 -15.94
C GLY A 115 -0.36 0.50 -15.12
N ALA A 116 -1.46 -0.25 -15.09
CA ALA A 116 -1.49 -1.54 -14.41
C ALA A 116 -0.60 -2.59 -15.12
N ARG A 117 0.18 -3.33 -14.33
CA ARG A 117 1.03 -4.41 -14.84
C ARG A 117 0.25 -5.72 -14.96
N LYS A 118 -0.38 -5.96 -16.10
CA LYS A 118 -1.23 -7.15 -16.35
C LYS A 118 -0.45 -8.48 -16.35
N ASN A 119 0.85 -8.46 -16.60
CA ASN A 119 1.69 -9.66 -16.77
C ASN A 119 2.43 -10.11 -15.52
N LEU A 120 2.18 -9.47 -14.37
CA LEU A 120 2.77 -9.93 -13.10
C LEU A 120 2.07 -11.21 -12.62
N LYS A 121 2.87 -12.12 -12.05
CA LYS A 121 2.33 -13.29 -11.34
C LYS A 121 1.39 -12.79 -10.22
N LYS A 122 0.14 -13.26 -10.24
CA LYS A 122 -0.84 -12.92 -9.21
C LYS A 122 -0.39 -13.52 -7.87
N ASN A 123 -0.17 -12.66 -6.89
CA ASN A 123 0.13 -13.05 -5.52
C ASN A 123 -1.03 -12.66 -4.60
N LYS A 124 -1.07 -13.28 -3.41
CA LYS A 124 -1.98 -12.91 -2.32
C LYS A 124 -1.19 -12.14 -1.27
N TYR A 125 -1.76 -11.02 -0.84
CA TYR A 125 -1.18 -10.17 0.22
C TYR A 125 -2.20 -9.99 1.33
N LEU A 126 -1.75 -10.15 2.57
CA LEU A 126 -2.42 -9.67 3.76
C LEU A 126 -1.71 -8.39 4.18
N VAL A 127 -2.43 -7.28 4.24
CA VAL A 127 -1.89 -5.99 4.64
C VAL A 127 -2.59 -5.57 5.92
N GLU A 128 -1.89 -5.70 7.03
CA GLU A 128 -2.34 -5.21 8.33
C GLU A 128 -1.90 -3.76 8.52
N PHE A 129 -2.83 -2.89 8.93
CA PHE A 129 -2.51 -1.49 9.20
C PHE A 129 -3.55 -0.83 10.10
N VAL A 130 -3.18 0.29 10.70
CA VAL A 130 -3.83 1.02 11.80
C VAL A 130 -3.70 0.25 13.11
N SER A 131 -4.45 -0.82 13.28
CA SER A 131 -4.44 -1.73 14.45
C SER A 131 -4.32 -0.98 15.80
N ALA A 132 -5.04 0.17 15.90
CA ALA A 132 -5.08 0.97 17.12
C ALA A 132 -5.92 0.27 18.19
N ASN A 133 -5.54 0.43 19.45
CA ASN A 133 -6.30 -0.13 20.58
C ASN A 133 -7.72 0.44 20.60
N PRO A 134 -8.76 -0.39 20.83
CA PRO A 134 -10.16 0.04 20.83
C PRO A 134 -10.53 0.74 22.15
N THR A 135 -9.74 1.74 22.55
CA THR A 135 -9.91 2.53 23.77
C THR A 135 -10.24 3.99 23.49
N GLY A 136 -10.46 4.35 22.22
CA GLY A 136 -10.83 5.72 21.84
C GLY A 136 -10.81 5.98 20.35
N PRO A 137 -11.05 7.24 19.94
CA PRO A 137 -11.05 7.65 18.53
C PRO A 137 -9.65 7.60 17.92
N LEU A 138 -9.59 7.49 16.60
CA LEU A 138 -8.34 7.65 15.88
C LEU A 138 -7.86 9.11 15.97
N HIS A 139 -6.56 9.29 16.10
CA HIS A 139 -5.91 10.61 16.05
C HIS A 139 -4.99 10.73 14.81
N VAL A 140 -4.45 11.93 14.57
CA VAL A 140 -3.61 12.23 13.40
C VAL A 140 -2.45 11.24 13.22
N GLY A 141 -1.85 10.76 14.32
CA GLY A 141 -0.79 9.75 14.25
C GLY A 141 -1.24 8.43 13.60
N HIS A 142 -2.48 8.00 13.84
CA HIS A 142 -3.06 6.82 13.20
C HIS A 142 -3.38 7.05 11.72
N CYS A 143 -3.79 8.28 11.33
CA CYS A 143 -4.15 8.60 9.95
C CYS A 143 -2.99 8.36 8.97
N ARG A 144 -1.75 8.65 9.37
CA ARG A 144 -0.57 8.41 8.54
C ARG A 144 -0.43 6.93 8.17
N GLY A 145 -0.51 6.04 9.16
CA GLY A 145 -0.46 4.59 8.93
C GLY A 145 -1.65 4.09 8.12
N ALA A 146 -2.85 4.64 8.39
CA ALA A 146 -4.07 4.31 7.69
C ALA A 146 -3.98 4.61 6.18
N ILE A 147 -3.56 5.82 5.84
CA ILE A 147 -3.42 6.25 4.43
C ILE A 147 -2.33 5.42 3.73
N LEU A 148 -1.18 5.20 4.37
CA LEU A 148 -0.08 4.43 3.78
C LEU A 148 -0.51 2.99 3.48
N GLY A 149 -1.14 2.31 4.45
CA GLY A 149 -1.61 0.93 4.29
C GLY A 149 -2.68 0.80 3.21
N ASP A 150 -3.60 1.76 3.15
CA ASP A 150 -4.65 1.79 2.14
C ASP A 150 -4.08 2.01 0.73
N VAL A 151 -3.17 2.97 0.56
CA VAL A 151 -2.51 3.26 -0.72
C VAL A 151 -1.70 2.05 -1.20
N ILE A 152 -0.90 1.41 -0.34
CA ILE A 152 -0.15 0.20 -0.68
C ILE A 152 -1.12 -0.89 -1.15
N SER A 153 -2.21 -1.12 -0.41
CA SER A 153 -3.22 -2.11 -0.74
C SER A 153 -3.87 -1.83 -2.10
N ASN A 154 -4.18 -0.56 -2.39
CA ASN A 154 -4.79 -0.15 -3.64
C ASN A 154 -3.83 -0.29 -4.82
N ILE A 155 -2.53 0.04 -4.65
CA ILE A 155 -1.49 -0.17 -5.68
C ILE A 155 -1.31 -1.65 -5.99
N LEU A 156 -1.29 -2.51 -4.97
CA LEU A 156 -1.21 -3.96 -5.16
C LEU A 156 -2.43 -4.50 -5.91
N LYS A 157 -3.64 -4.09 -5.53
CA LYS A 157 -4.88 -4.45 -6.26
C LYS A 157 -4.86 -3.95 -7.71
N PHE A 158 -4.41 -2.72 -7.93
CA PHE A 158 -4.27 -2.13 -9.25
C PHE A 158 -3.33 -2.95 -10.15
N ASN A 159 -2.29 -3.54 -9.57
CA ASN A 159 -1.36 -4.44 -10.26
C ASN A 159 -1.81 -5.91 -10.30
N ASN A 160 -3.13 -6.17 -10.16
CA ASN A 160 -3.75 -7.48 -10.30
C ASN A 160 -3.40 -8.49 -9.19
N HIS A 161 -2.96 -8.04 -8.03
CA HIS A 161 -2.78 -8.90 -6.87
C HIS A 161 -4.08 -9.04 -6.06
N GLU A 162 -4.22 -10.15 -5.34
CA GLU A 162 -5.28 -10.33 -4.36
C GLU A 162 -4.82 -9.72 -3.03
N VAL A 163 -5.63 -8.81 -2.45
CA VAL A 163 -5.25 -8.09 -1.23
C VAL A 163 -6.39 -8.14 -0.23
N ILE A 164 -6.06 -8.61 0.96
CA ILE A 164 -6.91 -8.56 2.15
C ILE A 164 -6.36 -7.46 3.05
N LYS A 165 -7.19 -6.45 3.37
CA LYS A 165 -6.88 -5.40 4.35
C LYS A 165 -7.35 -5.89 5.72
N GLU A 166 -6.44 -5.96 6.68
CA GLU A 166 -6.71 -6.47 8.02
C GLU A 166 -6.45 -5.43 9.09
N TYR A 167 -7.28 -5.45 10.11
CA TYR A 167 -7.16 -4.66 11.33
C TYR A 167 -7.06 -5.63 12.51
N TYR A 168 -5.95 -5.61 13.25
CA TYR A 168 -5.80 -6.35 14.49
C TYR A 168 -6.44 -5.57 15.62
N VAL A 169 -7.40 -6.19 16.28
CA VAL A 169 -8.13 -5.60 17.40
C VAL A 169 -7.50 -6.07 18.70
N ASN A 170 -6.73 -5.21 19.35
CA ASN A 170 -6.13 -5.47 20.66
C ASN A 170 -7.19 -5.26 21.76
N ASP A 171 -8.13 -6.20 21.85
CA ASP A 171 -9.28 -6.17 22.77
C ASP A 171 -9.07 -7.01 24.04
N TYR A 172 -7.79 -7.19 24.44
CA TYR A 172 -7.40 -7.96 25.62
C TYR A 172 -6.45 -7.17 26.53
N GLY A 173 -6.43 -7.49 27.83
CA GLY A 173 -5.47 -6.95 28.80
C GLY A 173 -5.93 -5.69 29.54
N ASN A 174 -5.01 -5.13 30.34
CA ASN A 174 -5.32 -4.08 31.33
C ASN A 174 -5.89 -2.78 30.74
N GLN A 175 -5.48 -2.40 29.50
CA GLN A 175 -6.01 -1.22 28.87
C GLN A 175 -7.52 -1.31 28.61
N ILE A 176 -7.99 -2.48 28.21
CA ILE A 176 -9.41 -2.73 27.96
C ILE A 176 -10.19 -2.75 29.29
N ILE A 177 -9.60 -3.30 30.34
CA ILE A 177 -10.20 -3.27 31.69
C ILE A 177 -10.35 -1.82 32.18
N ASN A 178 -9.31 -0.99 32.04
CA ASN A 178 -9.33 0.41 32.48
C ASN A 178 -10.28 1.26 31.61
N PHE A 179 -10.34 0.98 30.33
CA PHE A 179 -11.32 1.59 29.42
C PHE A 179 -12.76 1.24 29.84
N THR A 180 -13.02 -0.05 30.12
CA THR A 180 -14.34 -0.51 30.57
C THR A 180 -14.74 0.12 31.90
N LYS A 181 -13.81 0.25 32.84
CA LYS A 181 -14.04 0.96 34.13
C LYS A 181 -14.39 2.43 33.89
N SER A 182 -13.70 3.09 32.95
CA SER A 182 -13.99 4.48 32.60
C SER A 182 -15.41 4.65 32.07
N VAL A 183 -15.83 3.75 31.16
CA VAL A 183 -17.21 3.71 30.66
C VAL A 183 -18.21 3.46 31.80
N TYR A 184 -17.90 2.52 32.69
CA TYR A 184 -18.75 2.25 33.89
C TYR A 184 -18.92 3.49 34.75
N PHE A 185 -17.85 4.18 35.10
CA PHE A 185 -17.93 5.40 35.91
C PHE A 185 -18.73 6.51 35.24
N ARG A 186 -18.63 6.66 33.93
CA ARG A 186 -19.51 7.60 33.17
C ARG A 186 -20.98 7.17 33.20
N ILE A 187 -21.27 5.89 33.10
CA ILE A 187 -22.65 5.37 33.27
C ILE A 187 -23.15 5.69 34.67
N ARG A 188 -22.33 5.49 35.73
CA ARG A 188 -22.68 5.83 37.13
C ARG A 188 -22.95 7.34 37.29
N GLU A 189 -22.12 8.17 36.67
CA GLU A 189 -22.29 9.62 36.69
C GLU A 189 -23.63 10.04 36.04
N ILE A 190 -23.99 9.44 34.91
CA ILE A 190 -25.23 9.75 34.16
C ILE A 190 -26.46 9.28 34.95
N LEU A 191 -26.48 8.02 35.40
CA LEU A 191 -27.67 7.40 35.97
C LEU A 191 -27.85 7.70 37.47
N TYR A 192 -26.74 7.76 38.23
CA TYR A 192 -26.79 7.82 39.68
C TYR A 192 -26.20 9.10 40.27
N LYS A 193 -25.73 10.05 39.41
CA LYS A 193 -25.13 11.34 39.81
C LYS A 193 -23.86 11.20 40.65
N GLU A 194 -23.15 10.10 40.51
CA GLU A 194 -21.85 9.87 41.13
C GLU A 194 -20.77 10.68 40.37
N LYS A 195 -19.74 11.16 41.10
CA LYS A 195 -18.65 11.90 40.43
C LYS A 195 -17.67 10.94 39.77
N PHE A 196 -17.29 11.25 38.52
CA PHE A 196 -16.21 10.54 37.85
C PHE A 196 -14.88 10.70 38.61
N PRO A 197 -14.10 9.60 38.83
CA PRO A 197 -12.85 9.65 39.61
C PRO A 197 -11.68 10.24 38.79
N GLU A 198 -11.65 11.56 38.63
CA GLU A 198 -10.66 12.29 37.79
C GLU A 198 -9.20 12.12 38.24
N LYS A 199 -8.96 11.69 39.48
CA LYS A 199 -7.60 11.52 40.03
C LYS A 199 -6.97 10.16 39.74
N GLU A 200 -7.70 9.23 39.16
CA GLU A 200 -7.17 7.92 38.78
C GLU A 200 -6.48 8.01 37.43
N SER A 201 -5.15 7.88 37.42
CA SER A 201 -4.29 8.05 36.24
C SER A 201 -4.54 7.07 35.11
N ASP A 202 -5.14 5.92 35.42
CA ASP A 202 -5.32 4.83 34.47
C ASP A 202 -6.66 4.88 33.73
N LEU A 203 -7.52 5.84 34.08
CA LEU A 203 -8.83 6.00 33.46
C LEU A 203 -8.78 6.94 32.24
N TYR A 204 -9.71 6.74 31.37
CA TYR A 204 -9.89 7.54 30.15
C TYR A 204 -10.92 8.65 30.39
N PRO A 205 -10.52 9.94 30.49
CA PRO A 205 -11.45 11.00 30.88
C PRO A 205 -12.20 11.66 29.71
N GLY A 206 -11.89 11.31 28.45
CA GLY A 206 -12.36 12.00 27.25
C GLY A 206 -13.88 12.01 27.09
N GLU A 207 -14.42 13.04 26.43
CA GLU A 207 -15.88 13.20 26.16
C GLU A 207 -16.46 12.01 25.38
N TYR A 208 -15.68 11.40 24.47
CA TYR A 208 -16.12 10.20 23.72
C TYR A 208 -16.53 9.03 24.64
N ILE A 209 -16.01 8.96 25.87
CA ILE A 209 -16.45 7.95 26.87
C ILE A 209 -17.88 8.23 27.32
N VAL A 210 -18.26 9.51 27.44
CA VAL A 210 -19.64 9.91 27.76
C VAL A 210 -20.58 9.47 26.63
N ASP A 211 -20.18 9.66 25.39
CA ASP A 211 -20.98 9.24 24.23
C ASP A 211 -21.16 7.73 24.21
N ILE A 212 -20.05 6.98 24.44
CA ILE A 212 -20.10 5.51 24.55
C ILE A 212 -21.02 5.07 25.68
N ALA A 213 -20.92 5.70 26.86
CA ALA A 213 -21.77 5.40 28.00
C ALA A 213 -23.25 5.63 27.68
N ASN A 214 -23.60 6.77 27.08
CA ASN A 214 -24.96 7.07 26.64
C ASN A 214 -25.48 6.04 25.63
N ASN A 215 -24.70 5.67 24.65
CA ASN A 215 -25.08 4.66 23.66
C ASN A 215 -25.36 3.31 24.32
N ILE A 216 -24.50 2.89 25.26
CA ILE A 216 -24.69 1.63 25.99
C ILE A 216 -25.96 1.66 26.82
N ILE A 217 -26.23 2.75 27.55
CA ILE A 217 -27.46 2.92 28.34
C ILE A 217 -28.69 2.82 27.43
N ASN A 218 -28.68 3.52 26.32
CA ASN A 218 -29.84 3.60 25.41
C ASN A 218 -30.12 2.27 24.69
N GLU A 219 -29.05 1.55 24.30
CA GLU A 219 -29.14 0.27 23.58
C GLU A 219 -29.45 -0.90 24.52
N ASN A 220 -29.23 -0.77 25.86
CA ASN A 220 -29.33 -1.86 26.84
C ASN A 220 -30.11 -1.43 28.11
N LYS A 221 -31.34 -0.99 27.93
CA LYS A 221 -32.19 -0.48 29.02
C LYS A 221 -32.52 -1.50 30.10
N GLU A 222 -32.36 -2.79 29.79
CA GLU A 222 -32.63 -3.90 30.71
C GLU A 222 -31.44 -4.20 31.64
N LEU A 223 -30.28 -3.58 31.44
CA LEU A 223 -29.11 -3.86 32.28
C LEU A 223 -29.13 -3.10 33.60
N ASP A 224 -28.79 -3.81 34.66
CA ASP A 224 -28.55 -3.22 35.98
C ASP A 224 -27.08 -2.77 36.09
N PHE A 225 -26.85 -1.47 36.05
CA PHE A 225 -25.52 -0.87 36.19
C PHE A 225 -25.12 -0.60 37.67
N SER A 226 -25.80 -1.19 38.63
CA SER A 226 -25.52 -0.94 40.05
C SER A 226 -24.21 -1.56 40.54
N LYS A 227 -23.78 -2.71 39.98
CA LYS A 227 -22.61 -3.47 40.43
C LYS A 227 -21.71 -3.84 39.26
N PHE A 228 -20.46 -3.35 39.28
CA PHE A 228 -19.48 -3.60 38.22
C PHE A 228 -19.16 -5.09 38.05
N ASP A 229 -18.88 -5.81 39.15
CA ASP A 229 -18.40 -7.20 39.08
C ASP A 229 -19.38 -8.13 38.35
N LYS A 230 -20.68 -7.87 38.44
CA LYS A 230 -21.71 -8.67 37.78
C LYS A 230 -21.86 -8.35 36.30
N LEU A 231 -21.34 -7.19 35.88
CA LEU A 231 -21.54 -6.66 34.55
C LEU A 231 -20.24 -6.59 33.73
N SER A 232 -19.08 -6.73 34.37
CA SER A 232 -17.77 -6.44 33.83
C SER A 232 -17.55 -7.05 32.43
N ASP A 233 -17.78 -8.36 32.27
CA ASP A 233 -17.54 -9.05 30.99
C ASP A 233 -18.49 -8.59 29.89
N LYS A 234 -19.76 -8.35 30.22
CA LYS A 234 -20.74 -7.84 29.25
C LYS A 234 -20.44 -6.39 28.87
N LEU A 235 -20.11 -5.57 29.88
CA LEU A 235 -19.76 -4.17 29.66
C LEU A 235 -18.47 -4.00 28.86
N MET A 236 -17.48 -4.88 29.08
CA MET A 236 -16.25 -4.92 28.29
C MET A 236 -16.56 -5.13 26.80
N LYS A 237 -17.36 -6.14 26.47
CA LYS A 237 -17.77 -6.41 25.09
C LYS A 237 -18.49 -5.21 24.46
N LEU A 238 -19.47 -4.64 25.18
CA LEU A 238 -20.24 -3.47 24.72
C LEU A 238 -19.33 -2.24 24.52
N SER A 239 -18.40 -1.98 25.45
CA SER A 239 -17.47 -0.85 25.37
C SER A 239 -16.54 -0.97 24.17
N VAL A 240 -15.94 -2.14 23.95
CA VAL A 240 -15.10 -2.43 22.79
C VAL A 240 -15.89 -2.31 21.49
N GLU A 241 -17.11 -2.84 21.45
CA GLU A 241 -17.98 -2.73 20.28
C GLU A 241 -18.28 -1.28 19.90
N GLN A 242 -18.66 -0.43 20.86
CA GLN A 242 -18.93 0.99 20.64
C GLN A 242 -17.66 1.72 20.17
N SER A 243 -16.51 1.44 20.77
CA SER A 243 -15.24 2.01 20.35
C SER A 243 -14.86 1.59 18.93
N LEU A 244 -15.07 0.33 18.56
CA LEU A 244 -14.83 -0.15 17.19
C LEU A 244 -15.81 0.48 16.18
N LYS A 245 -17.08 0.74 16.56
CA LYS A 245 -18.00 1.50 15.71
C LYS A 245 -17.44 2.89 15.41
N LEU A 246 -16.88 3.58 16.43
CA LEU A 246 -16.25 4.90 16.27
C LEU A 246 -15.01 4.83 15.36
N ILE A 247 -14.13 3.86 15.58
CA ILE A 247 -12.94 3.65 14.74
C ILE A 247 -13.33 3.38 13.28
N LYS A 248 -14.28 2.50 13.04
CA LYS A 248 -14.79 2.20 11.69
C LYS A 248 -15.39 3.42 11.02
N PHE A 249 -16.12 4.26 11.78
CA PHE A 249 -16.65 5.52 11.30
C PHE A 249 -15.54 6.50 10.88
N ASN A 250 -14.48 6.64 11.72
CA ASN A 250 -13.34 7.49 11.41
C ASN A 250 -12.61 7.02 10.13
N LEU A 251 -12.37 5.69 10.00
CA LEU A 251 -11.76 5.10 8.80
C LEU A 251 -12.61 5.33 7.56
N LYS A 252 -13.92 5.14 7.67
CA LYS A 252 -14.86 5.38 6.57
C LYS A 252 -14.82 6.83 6.08
N ASN A 253 -14.69 7.81 6.99
CA ASN A 253 -14.54 9.22 6.64
C ASN A 253 -13.23 9.51 5.88
N LEU A 254 -12.20 8.71 6.07
CA LEU A 254 -10.97 8.72 5.28
C LEU A 254 -11.08 7.93 3.96
N GLY A 255 -12.23 7.32 3.67
CA GLY A 255 -12.42 6.44 2.52
C GLY A 255 -11.77 5.05 2.67
N ILE A 256 -11.37 4.66 3.89
CA ILE A 256 -10.64 3.43 4.17
C ILE A 256 -11.58 2.36 4.72
N ASN A 257 -11.55 1.17 4.11
CA ASN A 257 -12.33 0.02 4.55
C ASN A 257 -11.43 -1.21 4.68
N HIS A 258 -11.45 -1.84 5.86
CA HIS A 258 -10.79 -3.12 6.09
C HIS A 258 -11.73 -4.28 5.73
N ASN A 259 -11.15 -5.38 5.27
CA ASN A 259 -11.87 -6.61 4.97
C ASN A 259 -12.12 -7.42 6.25
N ASN A 260 -11.11 -7.49 7.13
CA ASN A 260 -11.12 -8.29 8.34
C ASN A 260 -10.82 -7.42 9.57
N PHE A 261 -11.48 -7.74 10.67
CA PHE A 261 -11.14 -7.28 12.01
C PHE A 261 -10.88 -8.53 12.87
N VAL A 262 -9.62 -8.74 13.25
CA VAL A 262 -9.19 -9.94 13.98
C VAL A 262 -9.05 -9.60 15.45
N SER A 263 -9.85 -10.24 16.30
CA SER A 263 -9.88 -10.02 17.75
C SER A 263 -8.80 -10.85 18.46
N GLU A 264 -7.97 -10.22 19.28
CA GLU A 264 -6.98 -10.89 20.14
C GLU A 264 -7.65 -11.82 21.13
N THR A 265 -8.77 -11.38 21.73
CA THR A 265 -9.58 -12.20 22.63
C THR A 265 -10.03 -13.51 21.97
N GLN A 266 -10.45 -13.47 20.70
CA GLN A 266 -10.84 -14.68 19.97
C GLN A 266 -9.67 -15.61 19.72
N ILE A 267 -8.50 -15.09 19.35
CA ILE A 267 -7.27 -15.87 19.15
C ILE A 267 -6.92 -16.63 20.43
N ILE A 268 -6.98 -15.95 21.59
CA ILE A 268 -6.68 -16.54 22.90
C ILE A 268 -7.72 -17.62 23.25
N MET A 269 -9.03 -17.32 23.11
CA MET A 269 -10.10 -18.27 23.41
C MET A 269 -10.04 -19.54 22.56
N ASN A 270 -9.63 -19.41 21.30
CA ASN A 270 -9.46 -20.53 20.37
C ASN A 270 -8.15 -21.32 20.59
N ARG A 271 -7.32 -20.91 21.53
CA ARG A 271 -5.99 -21.48 21.84
C ARG A 271 -5.09 -21.55 20.60
N GLU A 272 -5.14 -20.53 19.75
CA GLU A 272 -4.35 -20.50 18.53
C GLU A 272 -2.87 -20.27 18.83
N ILE A 273 -2.58 -19.53 19.91
CA ILE A 273 -1.21 -19.27 20.38
C ILE A 273 -0.54 -20.58 20.79
N GLU A 274 -1.23 -21.40 21.63
CA GLU A 274 -0.71 -22.69 22.08
C GLU A 274 -0.45 -23.65 20.91
N LYS A 275 -1.36 -23.69 19.94
CA LYS A 275 -1.16 -24.51 18.73
C LYS A 275 0.12 -24.14 17.97
N VAL A 276 0.35 -22.84 17.77
CA VAL A 276 1.58 -22.35 17.09
C VAL A 276 2.83 -22.66 17.90
N VAL A 277 2.78 -22.46 19.24
CA VAL A 277 3.91 -22.80 20.13
C VAL A 277 4.22 -24.29 20.07
N ASP A 278 3.20 -25.15 20.06
CA ASP A 278 3.38 -26.59 19.98
C ASP A 278 3.92 -27.06 18.61
N GLU A 279 3.54 -26.38 17.54
CA GLU A 279 4.11 -26.63 16.20
C GLU A 279 5.59 -26.21 16.12
N LEU A 280 5.94 -25.06 16.69
CA LEU A 280 7.32 -24.59 16.73
C LEU A 280 8.24 -25.49 17.57
N LYS A 281 7.72 -26.04 18.67
CA LYS A 281 8.49 -27.00 19.50
C LYS A 281 8.76 -28.35 18.81
N LYS A 282 7.99 -28.69 17.78
CA LYS A 282 8.15 -29.93 17.00
C LYS A 282 9.17 -29.79 15.85
N LYS A 283 9.57 -28.57 15.50
CA LYS A 283 10.62 -28.23 14.51
C LYS A 283 11.97 -28.09 15.15
#